data_356fc60bf11186c741ea77b41175ed2a
#
_entry.id   356fc60bf11186c741ea77b41175ed2a
#
_cell.length_a   1.000
_cell.length_b   1.000
_cell.length_c   1.000
_cell.angle_alpha   90.00
_cell.angle_beta   90.00
_cell.angle_gamma   90.00
#
_symmetry.space_group_name_H-M   'P 1'
#
loop_
_entity.id
_entity.type
_entity.pdbx_description
1 polymer ?
#
loop_
_entity_poly.entity_id
_entity_poly.type
_entity_poly.pdbx_seq_one_letter_code
_entity_poly.pdbx_strand_id
1 'polypeptide(L)'
;ADPNHNANWNALKVAANGKPVWVTESANLNSTDQSMNDAANYIKWILRGFNEGGVTAYMLHLFYEEADSNGYSSLVAWTPTGEIILPKRYYSFKHFTNLVKKGYSLITSNSTNENGVYVGGFISEDESKIILQVFNEGEEKDFSMDIPIGAISVEKILTTNNNSEEFISLGLEDIDYYNRYFLTTLPELSLTSFVFNIDESLSN
;
A
#
# COMPACT_ATOMS: atom_id res chain seq x y z
N ALA A 1 -9.37 17.61 -2.97
CA ALA A 1 -9.68 16.54 -2.02
C ALA A 1 -9.11 16.94 -0.67
N ASP A 2 -9.87 16.77 0.40
CA ASP A 2 -9.40 17.01 1.76
C ASP A 2 -8.31 15.97 2.05
N PRO A 3 -7.05 16.35 2.30
CA PRO A 3 -5.99 15.40 2.66
C PRO A 3 -6.29 14.65 3.95
N ASN A 4 -7.16 15.19 4.77
CA ASN A 4 -7.68 14.54 5.96
C ASN A 4 -8.90 13.69 5.68
N HIS A 5 -9.12 13.23 4.46
CA HIS A 5 -10.30 12.46 4.08
C HIS A 5 -10.85 11.67 5.29
N ASN A 6 -11.47 12.42 6.18
CA ASN A 6 -12.26 11.92 7.29
C ASN A 6 -13.59 11.40 6.73
N ALA A 7 -13.50 10.73 5.56
CA ALA A 7 -14.59 9.91 5.14
C ALA A 7 -14.87 8.99 6.32
N ASN A 8 -16.06 9.05 6.82
CA ASN A 8 -16.47 8.13 7.86
C ASN A 8 -16.61 6.74 7.24
N TRP A 9 -15.46 6.11 7.01
CA TRP A 9 -15.36 4.79 6.38
C TRP A 9 -16.24 3.76 7.09
N ASN A 10 -16.29 3.84 8.43
CA ASN A 10 -17.17 2.98 9.23
C ASN A 10 -18.65 3.22 8.93
N ALA A 11 -19.08 4.47 8.81
CA ALA A 11 -20.47 4.77 8.45
C ALA A 11 -20.80 4.29 7.04
N LEU A 12 -19.87 4.41 6.09
CA LEU A 12 -20.04 3.89 4.75
C LEU A 12 -20.18 2.37 4.74
N LYS A 13 -19.32 1.67 5.48
CA LYS A 13 -19.39 0.21 5.65
C LYS A 13 -20.72 -0.24 6.24
N VAL A 14 -21.19 0.45 7.28
CA VAL A 14 -22.50 0.17 7.89
C VAL A 14 -23.64 0.42 6.90
N ALA A 15 -23.61 1.56 6.18
CA ALA A 15 -24.62 1.89 5.18
C ALA A 15 -24.64 0.90 4.00
N ALA A 16 -23.49 0.36 3.63
CA ALA A 16 -23.38 -0.65 2.57
C ALA A 16 -24.08 -1.97 2.95
N ASN A 17 -24.25 -2.25 4.23
CA ASN A 17 -24.99 -3.42 4.74
C ASN A 17 -24.56 -4.74 4.04
N GLY A 18 -23.25 -5.00 4.02
CA GLY A 18 -22.66 -6.19 3.40
C GLY A 18 -22.53 -6.17 1.87
N LYS A 19 -22.95 -5.10 1.21
CA LYS A 19 -22.74 -4.93 -0.23
C LYS A 19 -21.30 -4.50 -0.51
N PRO A 20 -20.72 -4.88 -1.66
CA PRO A 20 -19.42 -4.40 -2.10
C PRO A 20 -19.38 -2.86 -2.14
N VAL A 21 -18.32 -2.29 -1.59
CA VAL A 21 -18.06 -0.84 -1.63
C VAL A 21 -16.95 -0.58 -2.64
N TRP A 22 -17.19 0.33 -3.57
CA TRP A 22 -16.22 0.72 -4.57
C TRP A 22 -15.90 2.21 -4.43
N VAL A 23 -14.62 2.53 -4.40
CA VAL A 23 -14.12 3.88 -4.65
C VAL A 23 -13.92 4.01 -6.15
N THR A 24 -14.84 4.69 -6.82
CA THR A 24 -14.86 4.81 -8.28
C THR A 24 -13.99 5.93 -8.80
N GLU A 25 -13.61 6.87 -7.94
CA GLU A 25 -12.72 7.99 -8.27
C GLU A 25 -12.04 8.51 -7.00
N SER A 26 -10.74 8.64 -7.06
CA SER A 26 -9.93 9.29 -6.01
C SER A 26 -8.79 10.05 -6.67
N ALA A 27 -8.62 11.31 -6.33
CA ALA A 27 -7.58 12.17 -6.87
C ALA A 27 -7.12 13.21 -5.86
N ASN A 28 -5.82 13.54 -5.89
CA ASN A 28 -5.27 14.77 -5.34
C ASN A 28 -5.09 15.74 -6.51
N LEU A 29 -6.07 16.60 -6.73
CA LEU A 29 -6.12 17.47 -7.91
C LEU A 29 -5.02 18.52 -7.86
N ASN A 30 -4.41 18.77 -9.02
CA ASN A 30 -3.48 19.87 -9.26
C ASN A 30 -2.24 19.84 -8.35
N SER A 31 -1.69 18.65 -8.12
CA SER A 31 -0.43 18.49 -7.39
C SER A 31 0.77 18.54 -8.35
N THR A 32 1.76 19.34 -8.02
CA THR A 32 3.09 19.30 -8.66
C THR A 32 4.08 18.46 -7.85
N ASP A 33 3.68 17.99 -6.68
CA ASP A 33 4.51 17.19 -5.79
C ASP A 33 4.64 15.76 -6.32
N GLN A 34 5.87 15.38 -6.64
CA GLN A 34 6.20 14.04 -7.14
C GLN A 34 6.76 13.13 -6.03
N SER A 35 6.86 13.64 -4.82
CA SER A 35 7.49 12.97 -3.69
C SER A 35 6.57 11.99 -2.99
N MET A 36 7.11 11.31 -1.98
CA MET A 36 6.34 10.46 -1.08
C MET A 36 5.32 11.23 -0.23
N ASN A 37 5.46 12.55 -0.04
CA ASN A 37 4.46 13.33 0.70
C ASN A 37 3.10 13.34 -0.02
N ASP A 38 3.10 13.47 -1.35
CA ASP A 38 1.87 13.33 -2.13
C ASP A 38 1.38 11.87 -2.13
N ALA A 39 2.29 10.92 -2.38
CA ALA A 39 1.98 9.50 -2.39
C ALA A 39 1.37 9.00 -1.06
N ALA A 40 1.82 9.53 0.06
CA ALA A 40 1.34 9.19 1.40
C ALA A 40 -0.19 9.34 1.53
N ASN A 41 -0.77 10.37 0.91
CA ASN A 41 -2.21 10.57 0.93
C ASN A 41 -2.95 9.42 0.23
N TYR A 42 -2.47 9.03 -0.96
CA TYR A 42 -3.06 7.90 -1.70
C TYR A 42 -2.93 6.58 -0.96
N ILE A 43 -1.76 6.31 -0.38
CA ILE A 43 -1.50 5.10 0.39
C ILE A 43 -2.46 5.01 1.58
N LYS A 44 -2.59 6.10 2.35
CA LYS A 44 -3.50 6.15 3.50
C LYS A 44 -4.96 5.99 3.10
N TRP A 45 -5.39 6.62 2.00
CA TRP A 45 -6.76 6.46 1.51
C TRP A 45 -7.06 5.02 1.09
N ILE A 46 -6.13 4.38 0.40
CA ILE A 46 -6.28 2.98 -0.03
C ILE A 46 -6.35 2.05 1.19
N LEU A 47 -5.36 2.13 2.09
CA LEU A 47 -5.28 1.26 3.26
C LEU A 47 -6.50 1.45 4.19
N ARG A 48 -6.90 2.68 4.47
CA ARG A 48 -8.08 2.96 5.26
C ARG A 48 -9.37 2.54 4.57
N GLY A 49 -9.46 2.76 3.27
CA GLY A 49 -10.59 2.31 2.46
C GLY A 49 -10.82 0.81 2.61
N PHE A 50 -9.76 0.01 2.50
CA PHE A 50 -9.83 -1.43 2.70
C PHE A 50 -10.13 -1.80 4.16
N ASN A 51 -9.34 -1.32 5.11
CA ASN A 51 -9.42 -1.75 6.52
C ASN A 51 -10.71 -1.27 7.21
N GLU A 52 -11.04 0.02 7.05
CA GLU A 52 -12.15 0.67 7.75
C GLU A 52 -13.44 0.64 6.93
N GLY A 53 -13.33 0.88 5.62
CA GLY A 53 -14.46 1.07 4.72
C GLY A 53 -15.03 -0.21 4.12
N GLY A 54 -14.33 -1.33 4.22
CA GLY A 54 -14.71 -2.56 3.53
C GLY A 54 -14.72 -2.40 2.00
N VAL A 55 -13.86 -1.52 1.49
CA VAL A 55 -13.70 -1.29 0.05
C VAL A 55 -13.21 -2.57 -0.63
N THR A 56 -13.84 -2.93 -1.74
CA THR A 56 -13.49 -4.12 -2.53
C THR A 56 -12.93 -3.78 -3.91
N ALA A 57 -13.02 -2.52 -4.31
CA ALA A 57 -12.37 -1.99 -5.50
C ALA A 57 -12.00 -0.53 -5.29
N TYR A 58 -10.79 -0.15 -5.72
CA TYR A 58 -10.28 1.20 -5.58
C TYR A 58 -9.73 1.69 -6.92
N MET A 59 -10.26 2.81 -7.42
CA MET A 59 -9.87 3.42 -8.68
C MET A 59 -9.30 4.81 -8.45
N LEU A 60 -8.18 5.08 -9.10
CA LEU A 60 -7.53 6.37 -9.11
C LEU A 60 -7.95 7.16 -10.36
N HIS A 61 -8.27 8.41 -10.19
CA HIS A 61 -8.44 9.36 -11.28
C HIS A 61 -7.17 10.24 -11.35
N LEU A 62 -6.42 10.21 -12.45
CA LEU A 62 -6.56 9.36 -13.60
C LEU A 62 -5.23 8.64 -13.90
N PHE A 63 -5.22 7.79 -14.95
CA PHE A 63 -4.01 7.03 -15.26
C PHE A 63 -2.92 7.92 -15.85
N TYR A 64 -3.25 8.75 -16.83
CA TYR A 64 -2.27 9.63 -17.48
C TYR A 64 -2.89 10.96 -17.94
N GLU A 65 -2.07 12.03 -17.94
CA GLU A 65 -2.44 13.35 -18.41
C GLU A 65 -1.22 14.18 -18.80
N GLU A 66 -1.42 15.28 -19.51
CA GLU A 66 -0.40 16.28 -19.75
C GLU A 66 -0.20 17.12 -18.49
N ALA A 67 1.06 17.24 -18.06
CA ALA A 67 1.42 18.09 -16.93
C ALA A 67 1.36 19.57 -17.36
N ASP A 68 0.56 20.35 -16.67
CA ASP A 68 0.49 21.80 -16.87
C ASP A 68 1.09 22.58 -15.70
N SER A 69 1.04 23.89 -15.75
CA SER A 69 1.58 24.76 -14.70
C SER A 69 0.83 24.67 -13.37
N ASN A 70 -0.37 24.12 -13.36
CA ASN A 70 -1.19 23.95 -12.16
C ASN A 70 -0.97 22.59 -11.50
N GLY A 71 -0.21 21.71 -12.16
CA GLY A 71 0.05 20.34 -11.70
C GLY A 71 -0.76 19.30 -12.45
N TYR A 72 -0.77 18.10 -11.91
CA TYR A 72 -1.46 16.94 -12.46
C TYR A 72 -1.87 15.97 -11.35
N SER A 73 -2.91 15.19 -11.61
CA SER A 73 -3.44 14.21 -10.65
C SER A 73 -3.18 12.75 -11.05
N SER A 74 -2.65 12.54 -12.26
CA SER A 74 -2.43 11.23 -12.84
C SER A 74 -1.29 10.43 -12.21
N LEU A 75 -1.30 9.11 -12.45
CA LEU A 75 -0.18 8.23 -12.13
C LEU A 75 1.00 8.42 -13.07
N VAL A 76 0.72 8.76 -14.34
CA VAL A 76 1.72 9.04 -15.36
C VAL A 76 1.41 10.41 -15.95
N ALA A 77 2.39 11.29 -16.02
CA ALA A 77 2.24 12.56 -16.70
C ALA A 77 3.30 12.72 -17.78
N TRP A 78 3.06 13.62 -18.75
CA TRP A 78 4.08 14.03 -19.71
C TRP A 78 4.14 15.55 -19.81
N THR A 79 5.35 16.05 -20.04
CA THR A 79 5.55 17.47 -20.30
C THR A 79 5.14 17.81 -21.73
N PRO A 80 4.89 19.09 -22.06
CA PRO A 80 4.68 19.54 -23.45
C PRO A 80 5.83 19.19 -24.39
N THR A 81 7.02 18.91 -23.87
CA THR A 81 8.20 18.45 -24.63
C THR A 81 8.27 16.94 -24.79
N GLY A 82 7.31 16.21 -24.23
CA GLY A 82 7.20 14.74 -24.36
C GLY A 82 8.00 13.94 -23.33
N GLU A 83 8.54 14.57 -22.30
CA GLU A 83 9.19 13.88 -21.20
C GLU A 83 8.13 13.20 -20.31
N ILE A 84 8.37 11.94 -19.97
CA ILE A 84 7.49 11.15 -19.08
C ILE A 84 7.86 11.39 -17.62
N ILE A 85 6.85 11.66 -16.82
CA ILE A 85 6.96 11.87 -15.37
C ILE A 85 6.26 10.71 -14.67
N LEU A 86 6.99 10.02 -13.79
CA LEU A 86 6.47 8.94 -12.93
C LEU A 86 6.65 9.37 -11.46
N PRO A 87 5.66 10.01 -10.84
CA PRO A 87 5.74 10.43 -9.44
C PRO A 87 5.72 9.25 -8.47
N LYS A 88 6.09 9.47 -7.22
CA LYS A 88 6.10 8.42 -6.18
C LYS A 88 4.73 7.77 -5.97
N ARG A 89 3.61 8.47 -6.24
CA ARG A 89 2.27 7.86 -6.23
C ARG A 89 2.08 6.74 -7.27
N TYR A 90 2.76 6.81 -8.45
CA TYR A 90 2.77 5.73 -9.42
C TYR A 90 3.38 4.46 -8.83
N TYR A 91 4.55 4.56 -8.24
CA TYR A 91 5.24 3.41 -7.64
C TYR A 91 4.50 2.88 -6.42
N SER A 92 3.95 3.77 -5.59
CA SER A 92 3.14 3.38 -4.46
C SER A 92 1.87 2.63 -4.89
N PHE A 93 1.19 3.09 -5.93
CA PHE A 93 0.03 2.38 -6.47
C PHE A 93 0.41 1.03 -7.10
N LYS A 94 1.60 0.95 -7.68
CA LYS A 94 2.17 -0.30 -8.23
C LYS A 94 2.34 -1.39 -7.15
N HIS A 95 2.63 -1.04 -5.90
CA HIS A 95 2.66 -2.00 -4.79
C HIS A 95 1.33 -2.74 -4.65
N PHE A 96 0.22 -2.03 -4.75
CA PHE A 96 -1.10 -2.65 -4.67
C PHE A 96 -1.43 -3.44 -5.94
N THR A 97 -1.30 -2.83 -7.11
CA THR A 97 -1.76 -3.42 -8.38
C THR A 97 -0.92 -4.61 -8.86
N ASN A 98 0.37 -4.62 -8.54
CA ASN A 98 1.26 -5.73 -8.91
C ASN A 98 1.18 -6.91 -7.96
N LEU A 99 0.93 -6.66 -6.68
CA LEU A 99 1.01 -7.71 -5.66
C LEU A 99 -0.37 -8.23 -5.25
N VAL A 100 -1.35 -7.34 -5.09
CA VAL A 100 -2.72 -7.72 -4.71
C VAL A 100 -3.55 -7.94 -5.97
N LYS A 101 -3.98 -9.18 -6.20
CA LYS A 101 -4.72 -9.56 -7.41
C LYS A 101 -6.21 -9.69 -7.13
N LYS A 102 -6.99 -9.72 -8.21
CA LYS A 102 -8.41 -10.06 -8.12
C LYS A 102 -8.58 -11.43 -7.44
N GLY A 103 -9.51 -11.54 -6.53
CA GLY A 103 -9.77 -12.75 -5.74
C GLY A 103 -9.06 -12.76 -4.39
N TYR A 104 -8.07 -11.88 -4.15
CA TYR A 104 -7.45 -11.77 -2.84
C TYR A 104 -8.44 -11.26 -1.81
N SER A 105 -8.40 -11.84 -0.62
CA SER A 105 -9.20 -11.43 0.53
C SER A 105 -8.39 -10.54 1.47
N LEU A 106 -9.05 -9.52 2.02
CA LEU A 106 -8.46 -8.67 3.07
C LEU A 106 -8.31 -9.49 4.36
N ILE A 107 -7.11 -9.49 4.91
CA ILE A 107 -6.85 -10.00 6.25
C ILE A 107 -6.98 -8.82 7.22
N THR A 108 -7.73 -8.98 8.28
CA THR A 108 -7.86 -7.94 9.30
C THR A 108 -6.51 -7.75 10.00
N SER A 109 -5.93 -6.56 9.91
CA SER A 109 -4.79 -6.18 10.74
C SER A 109 -5.29 -5.38 11.94
N ASN A 110 -4.72 -5.62 13.11
CA ASN A 110 -5.04 -4.85 14.32
C ASN A 110 -4.36 -3.48 14.34
N SER A 111 -3.46 -3.21 13.42
CA SER A 111 -2.74 -1.95 13.32
C SER A 111 -3.33 -1.08 12.23
N THR A 112 -4.04 -0.05 12.62
CA THR A 112 -4.58 0.94 11.70
C THR A 112 -3.91 2.29 11.78
N ASN A 113 -3.00 2.54 12.70
CA ASN A 113 -2.26 3.79 12.86
C ASN A 113 -1.48 3.86 14.19
N GLU A 114 -0.78 2.84 14.57
CA GLU A 114 0.09 2.95 15.74
C GLU A 114 1.41 3.61 15.32
N ASN A 115 1.75 4.71 15.96
CA ASN A 115 3.02 5.41 15.76
C ASN A 115 3.32 5.82 14.30
N GLY A 116 2.30 6.19 13.52
CA GLY A 116 2.46 6.58 12.11
C GLY A 116 2.72 5.40 11.17
N VAL A 117 2.40 4.17 11.56
CA VAL A 117 2.49 2.98 10.70
C VAL A 117 1.08 2.50 10.34
N TYR A 118 0.85 2.33 9.05
CA TYR A 118 -0.41 1.84 8.50
C TYR A 118 -0.15 0.48 7.84
N VAL A 119 -0.97 -0.51 8.13
CA VAL A 119 -0.81 -1.87 7.62
C VAL A 119 -2.07 -2.34 6.92
N GLY A 120 -1.92 -2.98 5.77
CA GLY A 120 -2.98 -3.72 5.08
C GLY A 120 -2.49 -5.10 4.71
N GLY A 121 -3.25 -6.14 5.06
CA GLY A 121 -2.92 -7.52 4.78
C GLY A 121 -3.90 -8.14 3.78
N PHE A 122 -3.38 -8.95 2.86
CA PHE A 122 -4.16 -9.63 1.84
C PHE A 122 -3.69 -11.08 1.71
N ILE A 123 -4.64 -11.99 1.57
CA ILE A 123 -4.35 -13.40 1.30
C ILE A 123 -4.83 -13.77 -0.10
N SER A 124 -4.03 -14.55 -0.84
CA SER A 124 -4.40 -15.03 -2.17
C SER A 124 -5.62 -15.95 -2.12
N GLU A 125 -6.32 -16.10 -3.25
CA GLU A 125 -7.53 -16.93 -3.35
C GLU A 125 -7.24 -18.42 -3.04
N ASP A 126 -6.05 -18.89 -3.40
CA ASP A 126 -5.56 -20.24 -3.13
C ASP A 126 -4.86 -20.37 -1.77
N GLU A 127 -4.89 -19.33 -0.96
CA GLU A 127 -4.25 -19.24 0.36
C GLU A 127 -2.73 -19.52 0.36
N SER A 128 -2.09 -19.54 -0.80
CA SER A 128 -0.66 -19.84 -0.92
C SER A 128 0.25 -18.65 -0.59
N LYS A 129 -0.31 -17.42 -0.54
CA LYS A 129 0.46 -16.18 -0.32
C LYS A 129 -0.25 -15.20 0.60
N ILE A 130 0.54 -14.55 1.43
CA ILE A 130 0.13 -13.34 2.16
C ILE A 130 0.95 -12.16 1.67
N ILE A 131 0.26 -11.05 1.40
CA ILE A 131 0.85 -9.77 1.05
C ILE A 131 0.57 -8.78 2.18
N LEU A 132 1.61 -8.20 2.75
CA LEU A 132 1.47 -7.09 3.68
C LEU A 132 1.97 -5.81 3.04
N GLN A 133 1.13 -4.78 3.11
CA GLN A 133 1.46 -3.41 2.70
C GLN A 133 1.66 -2.60 3.97
N VAL A 134 2.87 -2.14 4.22
CA VAL A 134 3.24 -1.40 5.42
C VAL A 134 3.72 -0.01 5.04
N PHE A 135 2.99 1.01 5.43
CA PHE A 135 3.34 2.41 5.21
C PHE A 135 3.85 3.03 6.49
N ASN A 136 5.11 3.48 6.48
CA ASN A 136 5.71 4.29 7.52
C ASN A 136 5.59 5.77 7.14
N GLU A 137 4.80 6.55 7.89
CA GLU A 137 4.60 7.99 7.64
C GLU A 137 5.71 8.87 8.25
N GLY A 138 6.57 8.32 9.11
CA GLY A 138 7.56 9.07 9.87
C GLY A 138 9.01 8.73 9.50
N GLU A 139 9.87 8.98 10.46
CA GLU A 139 11.30 8.66 10.38
C GLU A 139 11.53 7.14 10.27
N GLU A 140 12.73 6.76 9.86
CA GLU A 140 13.18 5.37 9.88
C GLU A 140 12.96 4.74 11.27
N LYS A 141 12.44 3.52 11.29
CA LYS A 141 12.17 2.83 12.56
C LYS A 141 12.24 1.32 12.43
N ASP A 142 12.57 0.69 13.54
CA ASP A 142 12.43 -0.75 13.67
C ASP A 142 10.97 -1.14 13.62
N PHE A 143 10.70 -2.21 12.89
CA PHE A 143 9.39 -2.80 12.71
C PHE A 143 9.44 -4.28 13.03
N SER A 144 8.54 -4.69 13.89
CA SER A 144 8.41 -6.09 14.25
C SER A 144 6.97 -6.55 14.06
N MET A 145 6.80 -7.78 13.66
CA MET A 145 5.50 -8.40 13.52
C MET A 145 5.58 -9.90 13.78
N ASP A 146 4.50 -10.46 14.27
CA ASP A 146 4.33 -11.91 14.29
C ASP A 146 4.21 -12.41 12.85
N ILE A 147 4.96 -13.46 12.53
CA ILE A 147 4.85 -14.08 11.21
C ILE A 147 3.47 -14.72 11.11
N PRO A 148 2.72 -14.47 10.02
CA PRO A 148 1.42 -15.06 9.80
C PRO A 148 1.47 -16.60 9.95
N ILE A 149 0.42 -17.18 10.53
CA ILE A 149 0.31 -18.63 10.73
C ILE A 149 0.44 -19.31 9.36
N GLY A 150 1.30 -20.32 9.26
CA GLY A 150 1.57 -21.06 8.03
C GLY A 150 2.59 -20.39 7.09
N ALA A 151 2.99 -19.14 7.33
CA ALA A 151 4.05 -18.53 6.53
C ALA A 151 5.40 -19.24 6.81
N ILE A 152 6.05 -19.69 5.74
CA ILE A 152 7.31 -20.46 5.80
C ILE A 152 8.51 -19.68 5.28
N SER A 153 8.29 -18.69 4.45
CA SER A 153 9.36 -17.88 3.89
C SER A 153 8.86 -16.52 3.42
N VAL A 154 9.75 -15.54 3.41
CA VAL A 154 9.55 -14.30 2.66
C VAL A 154 10.04 -14.51 1.24
N GLU A 155 9.16 -14.34 0.27
CA GLU A 155 9.51 -14.43 -1.15
C GLU A 155 10.24 -13.17 -1.60
N LYS A 156 9.75 -12.00 -1.18
CA LYS A 156 10.35 -10.70 -1.52
C LYS A 156 9.86 -9.59 -0.59
N ILE A 157 10.69 -8.58 -0.50
CA ILE A 157 10.38 -7.30 0.12
C ILE A 157 10.62 -6.22 -0.93
N LEU A 158 9.65 -5.35 -1.12
CA LEU A 158 9.72 -4.25 -2.09
C LEU A 158 9.45 -2.94 -1.36
N THR A 159 10.23 -1.91 -1.63
CA THR A 159 10.05 -0.61 -0.99
C THR A 159 10.06 0.53 -2.00
N THR A 160 9.35 1.61 -1.66
CA THR A 160 9.36 2.91 -2.34
C THR A 160 9.43 4.01 -1.28
N ASN A 161 10.39 4.92 -1.40
CA ASN A 161 10.54 6.11 -0.57
C ASN A 161 11.09 7.29 -1.39
N ASN A 162 11.42 8.42 -0.76
CA ASN A 162 11.99 9.57 -1.48
C ASN A 162 13.41 9.34 -2.00
N ASN A 163 14.19 8.54 -1.30
CA ASN A 163 15.62 8.36 -1.53
C ASN A 163 15.95 7.13 -2.37
N SER A 164 15.03 6.16 -2.44
CA SER A 164 15.22 4.96 -3.23
C SER A 164 14.68 5.13 -4.64
N GLU A 165 15.30 4.44 -5.55
CA GLU A 165 14.67 4.07 -6.79
C GLU A 165 13.39 3.27 -6.49
N GLU A 166 12.49 3.39 -7.35
CA GLU A 166 11.11 3.05 -7.27
C GLU A 166 10.86 1.54 -7.28
N PHE A 167 10.18 1.02 -6.30
CA PHE A 167 9.78 -0.39 -6.22
C PHE A 167 10.98 -1.35 -6.24
N ILE A 168 12.02 -1.05 -5.45
CA ILE A 168 13.22 -1.89 -5.34
C ILE A 168 12.99 -3.10 -4.42
N SER A 169 13.70 -4.18 -4.71
CA SER A 169 13.76 -5.34 -3.81
C SER A 169 14.80 -5.10 -2.73
N LEU A 170 14.40 -5.21 -1.47
CA LEU A 170 15.34 -5.28 -0.36
C LEU A 170 15.92 -6.69 -0.24
N GLY A 171 17.14 -6.81 0.24
CA GLY A 171 17.77 -8.10 0.50
C GLY A 171 16.97 -8.92 1.54
N LEU A 172 16.88 -10.21 1.33
CA LEU A 172 16.26 -11.11 2.30
C LEU A 172 17.16 -11.41 3.49
N GLU A 173 18.43 -11.11 3.36
CA GLU A 173 19.45 -11.25 4.41
C GLU A 173 19.27 -10.28 5.60
N ASP A 174 18.51 -9.20 5.41
CA ASP A 174 18.20 -8.21 6.45
C ASP A 174 17.04 -8.63 7.33
N ILE A 175 16.58 -9.88 7.21
CA ILE A 175 15.42 -10.41 7.93
C ILE A 175 15.89 -11.35 9.02
N ASP A 176 15.61 -10.98 10.27
CA ASP A 176 15.81 -11.88 11.40
C ASP A 176 14.53 -12.69 11.68
N TYR A 177 14.61 -14.03 11.45
CA TYR A 177 13.58 -14.99 11.80
C TYR A 177 13.89 -15.62 13.14
N TYR A 178 13.37 -15.08 14.21
CA TYR A 178 13.51 -15.67 15.52
C TYR A 178 12.14 -15.98 16.14
N ASN A 179 11.91 -17.24 16.49
CA ASN A 179 10.71 -17.69 17.19
C ASN A 179 9.37 -17.23 16.56
N ARG A 180 9.23 -17.28 15.25
CA ARG A 180 8.06 -16.79 14.49
C ARG A 180 7.90 -15.26 14.53
N TYR A 181 8.95 -14.55 14.82
CA TYR A 181 9.03 -13.12 14.84
C TYR A 181 9.81 -12.63 13.63
N PHE A 182 9.33 -11.60 13.01
CA PHE A 182 9.98 -10.93 11.90
C PHE A 182 10.43 -9.55 12.35
N LEU A 183 11.69 -9.25 12.18
CA LEU A 183 12.29 -7.96 12.48
C LEU A 183 12.87 -7.34 11.21
N THR A 184 12.60 -6.09 10.98
CA THR A 184 13.19 -5.32 9.89
C THR A 184 13.17 -3.83 10.23
N THR A 185 13.86 -3.03 9.43
CA THR A 185 13.79 -1.57 9.51
C THR A 185 12.91 -1.05 8.38
N LEU A 186 11.92 -0.23 8.71
CA LEU A 186 11.14 0.52 7.72
C LEU A 186 11.86 1.83 7.44
N PRO A 187 12.25 2.11 6.18
CA PRO A 187 12.83 3.40 5.84
C PRO A 187 11.90 4.57 6.15
N GLU A 188 12.49 5.75 6.30
CA GLU A 188 11.75 7.00 6.44
C GLU A 188 10.76 7.17 5.28
N LEU A 189 9.54 7.61 5.61
CA LEU A 189 8.46 7.93 4.69
C LEU A 189 8.38 6.95 3.52
N SER A 190 8.07 5.69 3.82
CA SER A 190 8.15 4.58 2.86
C SER A 190 6.91 3.71 2.84
N LEU A 191 6.63 3.14 1.67
CA LEU A 191 5.71 2.01 1.51
C LEU A 191 6.55 0.75 1.26
N THR A 192 6.43 -0.22 2.15
CA THR A 192 7.12 -1.51 2.04
C THR A 192 6.09 -2.63 1.92
N SER A 193 6.29 -3.49 0.94
CA SER A 193 5.47 -4.69 0.72
C SER A 193 6.26 -5.93 1.06
N PHE A 194 5.69 -6.79 1.90
CA PHE A 194 6.21 -8.10 2.23
C PHE A 194 5.35 -9.16 1.55
N VAL A 195 5.96 -10.08 0.85
CA VAL A 195 5.29 -11.22 0.20
C VAL A 195 5.75 -12.50 0.90
N PHE A 196 4.83 -13.16 1.57
CA PHE A 196 5.07 -14.42 2.26
C PHE A 196 4.50 -15.59 1.46
N ASN A 197 5.23 -16.70 1.41
CA ASN A 197 4.69 -17.97 0.97
C ASN A 197 4.13 -18.73 2.18
N ILE A 198 3.02 -19.41 1.99
CA ILE A 198 2.35 -20.25 2.98
C ILE A 198 2.52 -21.70 2.58
N ASP A 199 2.83 -22.57 3.55
CA ASP A 199 2.79 -24.01 3.39
C ASP A 199 1.55 -24.56 4.12
N GLU A 200 0.61 -25.08 3.35
CA GLU A 200 -0.61 -25.67 3.88
C GLU A 200 -0.34 -26.89 4.81
N SER A 201 0.82 -27.55 4.65
CA SER A 201 1.17 -28.72 5.47
C SER A 201 1.42 -28.38 6.95
N LEU A 202 1.59 -27.09 7.27
CA LEU A 202 1.85 -26.59 8.64
C LEU A 202 0.61 -25.97 9.30
N SER A 203 -0.54 -26.04 8.65
CA SER A 203 -1.81 -25.47 9.14
C SER A 203 -2.60 -26.41 10.05
N ASN A 204 -2.04 -27.57 10.42
CA ASN A 204 -2.68 -28.57 11.29
C ASN A 204 -2.06 -28.62 12.68
#